data_502379c2043c27084c1d381abcb52faf
#
_entry.id   502379c2043c27084c1d381abcb52faf
#
_cell.length_a   1.000
_cell.length_b   1.000
_cell.length_c   1.000
_cell.angle_alpha   90.00
_cell.angle_beta   90.00
_cell.angle_gamma   90.00
#
_symmetry.space_group_name_H-M   'P 1'
#
loop_
_entity.id
_entity.type
_entity.pdbx_description
1 polymer ?
#
loop_
_entity_poly.entity_id
_entity_poly.type
_entity_poly.pdbx_seq_one_letter_code
_entity_poly.pdbx_strand_id
1 'polypeptide(L)'
;MKRTAFYHSSHRSAFLRPGRLSVITLLASAASITQPAFAAGTLAGTNIENIATASFDVGAGTVDIQSNAAVILVDELLDVTVTSSDPGDVATTNGATNAALTYRVTNNGNGPESYRLTPNVANGGDDFDPVFAQIVIDANNNNVYDPGVDTVYVAGTNDPLLAPDQGVTIFVL
;
A
#
# COMPACT_ATOMS: atom_id res chain seq x y z
N MET A 1 64.95 -77.99 -22.44
CA MET A 1 63.53 -77.90 -22.05
C MET A 1 63.41 -76.85 -20.98
N LYS A 2 62.97 -75.65 -21.32
CA LYS A 2 62.73 -74.54 -20.35
C LYS A 2 61.27 -74.52 -19.94
N ARG A 3 61.01 -74.67 -18.67
CA ARG A 3 59.66 -74.52 -18.12
C ARG A 3 59.46 -73.06 -17.67
N THR A 4 58.49 -72.36 -18.24
CA THR A 4 58.12 -71.02 -17.90
C THR A 4 57.10 -71.09 -16.75
N ALA A 5 57.44 -70.45 -15.62
CA ALA A 5 56.53 -70.32 -14.47
C ALA A 5 55.63 -69.09 -14.68
N PHE A 6 54.31 -69.27 -14.63
CA PHE A 6 53.37 -68.21 -14.62
C PHE A 6 53.19 -67.70 -13.20
N TYR A 7 53.45 -66.39 -13.03
CA TYR A 7 53.19 -65.68 -11.76
C TYR A 7 51.81 -65.13 -11.80
N HIS A 8 50.94 -65.57 -10.87
CA HIS A 8 49.57 -65.10 -10.75
C HIS A 8 49.52 -63.93 -9.73
N SER A 9 49.40 -62.72 -10.23
CA SER A 9 49.20 -61.50 -9.37
C SER A 9 47.74 -61.33 -9.06
N SER A 10 47.37 -61.57 -7.81
CA SER A 10 46.03 -61.29 -7.31
C SER A 10 45.90 -59.81 -6.94
N HIS A 11 45.27 -59.00 -7.79
CA HIS A 11 44.87 -57.66 -7.46
C HIS A 11 43.66 -57.72 -6.51
N ARG A 12 43.85 -57.31 -5.25
CA ARG A 12 42.74 -57.03 -4.33
C ARG A 12 42.20 -55.67 -4.66
N SER A 13 41.02 -55.63 -5.27
CA SER A 13 40.23 -54.40 -5.45
C SER A 13 39.71 -53.90 -4.09
N ALA A 14 40.23 -52.76 -3.67
CA ALA A 14 39.70 -52.06 -2.52
C ALA A 14 38.36 -51.37 -2.94
N PHE A 15 37.24 -51.88 -2.44
CA PHE A 15 35.96 -51.20 -2.59
C PHE A 15 35.94 -49.93 -1.70
N LEU A 16 36.03 -48.75 -2.33
CA LEU A 16 35.70 -47.50 -1.70
C LEU A 16 34.19 -47.48 -1.44
N ARG A 17 33.81 -47.41 -0.17
CA ARG A 17 32.44 -47.14 0.22
C ARG A 17 32.11 -45.71 -0.17
N PRO A 18 30.98 -45.42 -0.87
CA PRO A 18 30.56 -44.07 -1.14
C PRO A 18 30.10 -43.43 0.18
N GLY A 19 30.79 -42.37 0.61
CA GLY A 19 30.38 -41.52 1.71
C GLY A 19 29.03 -40.89 1.36
N ARG A 20 28.08 -41.00 2.29
CA ARG A 20 26.80 -40.34 2.19
C ARG A 20 27.04 -38.83 2.27
N LEU A 21 26.96 -38.15 1.13
CA LEU A 21 26.86 -36.68 1.07
C LEU A 21 25.49 -36.30 1.62
N SER A 22 25.45 -35.84 2.88
CA SER A 22 24.24 -35.21 3.41
C SER A 22 24.09 -33.83 2.76
N VAL A 23 23.21 -33.75 1.77
CA VAL A 23 22.75 -32.47 1.23
C VAL A 23 21.82 -31.83 2.25
N ILE A 24 22.34 -30.86 3.01
CA ILE A 24 21.52 -29.99 3.86
C ILE A 24 20.85 -28.99 2.91
N THR A 25 19.61 -29.28 2.52
CA THR A 25 18.76 -28.32 1.82
C THR A 25 18.31 -27.26 2.82
N LEU A 26 18.97 -26.12 2.81
CA LEU A 26 18.54 -24.96 3.56
C LEU A 26 17.27 -24.39 2.89
N LEU A 27 16.10 -24.74 3.39
CA LEU A 27 14.84 -24.12 2.99
C LEU A 27 14.83 -22.70 3.55
N ALA A 28 15.29 -21.72 2.78
CA ALA A 28 15.05 -20.32 3.05
C ALA A 28 13.56 -20.05 2.78
N SER A 29 12.73 -20.11 3.82
CA SER A 29 11.36 -19.58 3.77
C SER A 29 11.47 -18.06 3.61
N ALA A 30 11.33 -17.57 2.37
CA ALA A 30 11.07 -16.17 2.09
C ALA A 30 9.68 -15.88 2.68
N ALA A 31 9.63 -15.32 3.87
CA ALA A 31 8.43 -14.66 4.37
C ALA A 31 8.17 -13.48 3.44
N SER A 32 7.28 -13.65 2.48
CA SER A 32 6.73 -12.55 1.68
C SER A 32 5.94 -11.67 2.65
N ILE A 33 6.58 -10.59 3.10
CA ILE A 33 5.90 -9.49 3.73
C ILE A 33 5.08 -8.87 2.60
N THR A 34 3.79 -9.21 2.52
CA THR A 34 2.83 -8.51 1.67
C THR A 34 2.63 -7.13 2.29
N GLN A 35 3.47 -6.18 1.92
CA GLN A 35 3.17 -4.78 2.18
C GLN A 35 1.97 -4.42 1.30
N PRO A 36 0.95 -3.72 1.83
CA PRO A 36 -0.09 -3.18 1.00
C PRO A 36 0.60 -2.27 -0.04
N ALA A 37 0.44 -2.62 -1.31
CA ALA A 37 0.87 -1.74 -2.39
C ALA A 37 -0.12 -0.57 -2.41
N PHE A 38 0.26 0.55 -1.84
CA PHE A 38 -0.49 1.78 -1.99
C PHE A 38 -0.35 2.27 -3.43
N ALA A 39 -1.46 2.54 -4.08
CA ALA A 39 -1.50 2.96 -5.48
C ALA A 39 -1.18 4.46 -5.68
N ALA A 40 -0.86 5.18 -4.61
CA ALA A 40 -0.66 6.64 -4.61
C ALA A 40 0.46 7.14 -5.53
N GLY A 41 1.19 6.25 -6.18
CA GLY A 41 2.30 6.65 -7.05
C GLY A 41 3.45 7.29 -6.27
N THR A 42 4.20 8.18 -6.91
CA THR A 42 5.29 8.92 -6.27
C THR A 42 4.73 10.09 -5.47
N LEU A 43 5.16 10.24 -4.23
CA LEU A 43 4.69 11.31 -3.34
C LEU A 43 5.01 12.70 -3.91
N ALA A 44 4.09 13.64 -3.70
CA ALA A 44 4.30 15.06 -4.00
C ALA A 44 5.57 15.60 -3.33
N GLY A 45 6.28 16.48 -4.00
CA GLY A 45 7.54 17.06 -3.52
C GLY A 45 8.76 16.14 -3.66
N THR A 46 8.61 14.92 -4.22
CA THR A 46 9.74 14.03 -4.48
C THR A 46 10.56 14.50 -5.68
N ASN A 47 11.88 14.57 -5.54
CA ASN A 47 12.79 14.81 -6.64
C ASN A 47 13.13 13.50 -7.36
N ILE A 48 12.96 13.48 -8.68
CA ILE A 48 13.41 12.40 -9.56
C ILE A 48 14.64 12.90 -10.31
N GLU A 49 15.79 12.27 -10.07
CA GLU A 49 17.06 12.66 -10.68
C GLU A 49 17.45 11.68 -11.80
N ASN A 50 17.87 12.23 -12.94
CA ASN A 50 18.42 11.49 -14.06
C ASN A 50 19.84 11.95 -14.36
N ILE A 51 20.77 10.99 -14.47
CA ILE A 51 22.14 11.20 -14.84
C ILE A 51 22.44 10.34 -16.08
N ALA A 52 22.93 10.94 -17.15
CA ALA A 52 23.40 10.21 -18.32
C ALA A 52 24.88 9.85 -18.16
N THR A 53 25.24 8.62 -18.55
CA THR A 53 26.64 8.17 -18.59
C THR A 53 27.02 7.84 -20.02
N ALA A 54 28.18 8.34 -20.46
CA ALA A 54 28.81 7.97 -21.72
C ALA A 54 30.11 7.24 -21.45
N SER A 55 30.29 6.08 -22.05
CA SER A 55 31.49 5.26 -21.92
C SER A 55 32.23 5.22 -23.26
N PHE A 56 33.54 5.37 -23.27
CA PHE A 56 34.37 5.20 -24.45
C PHE A 56 35.66 4.46 -24.11
N ASP A 57 36.17 3.70 -25.12
CA ASP A 57 37.39 2.92 -25.01
C ASP A 57 38.59 3.81 -25.39
N VAL A 58 39.63 3.83 -24.55
CA VAL A 58 40.90 4.55 -24.78
C VAL A 58 42.06 3.59 -25.08
N GLY A 59 41.75 2.34 -25.42
CA GLY A 59 42.76 1.31 -25.77
C GLY A 59 43.47 0.69 -24.56
N ALA A 60 43.47 1.34 -23.40
CA ALA A 60 43.99 0.83 -22.13
C ALA A 60 42.88 0.56 -21.10
N GLY A 61 41.60 0.76 -21.48
CA GLY A 61 40.42 0.56 -20.65
C GLY A 61 39.28 1.49 -21.07
N THR A 62 38.14 1.39 -20.38
CA THR A 62 36.96 2.20 -20.59
C THR A 62 36.96 3.42 -19.67
N VAL A 63 36.64 4.58 -20.19
CA VAL A 63 36.43 5.82 -19.44
C VAL A 63 34.94 6.16 -19.46
N ASP A 64 34.38 6.39 -18.26
CA ASP A 64 33.00 6.80 -18.07
C ASP A 64 32.93 8.28 -17.74
N ILE A 65 32.07 9.02 -18.44
CA ILE A 65 31.78 10.41 -18.18
C ILE A 65 30.30 10.53 -17.85
N GLN A 66 29.99 11.17 -16.74
CA GLN A 66 28.61 11.43 -16.31
C GLN A 66 28.23 12.89 -16.56
N SER A 67 26.98 13.10 -16.92
CA SER A 67 26.37 14.43 -16.95
C SER A 67 26.12 14.97 -15.54
N ASN A 68 25.80 16.24 -15.45
CA ASN A 68 25.07 16.77 -14.29
C ASN A 68 23.68 16.10 -14.18
N ALA A 69 23.12 16.09 -12.98
CA ALA A 69 21.76 15.60 -12.75
C ALA A 69 20.73 16.53 -13.41
N ALA A 70 19.76 15.94 -14.10
CA ALA A 70 18.51 16.58 -14.49
C ALA A 70 17.43 16.19 -13.46
N VAL A 71 16.80 17.17 -12.81
CA VAL A 71 15.86 16.97 -11.71
C VAL A 71 14.46 17.30 -12.15
N ILE A 72 13.50 16.40 -11.87
CA ILE A 72 12.06 16.59 -12.00
C ILE A 72 11.47 16.56 -10.60
N LEU A 73 10.74 17.61 -10.22
CA LEU A 73 9.96 17.62 -8.98
C LEU A 73 8.57 17.03 -9.28
N VAL A 74 8.14 16.06 -8.47
CA VAL A 74 6.78 15.50 -8.54
C VAL A 74 5.80 16.52 -7.99
N ASP A 75 4.84 16.92 -8.83
CA ASP A 75 3.78 17.85 -8.44
C ASP A 75 2.69 17.16 -7.63
N GLU A 76 1.88 17.95 -6.93
CA GLU A 76 0.79 17.46 -6.11
C GLU A 76 -0.44 17.13 -6.98
N LEU A 77 -1.01 15.95 -6.75
CA LEU A 77 -2.30 15.52 -7.28
C LEU A 77 -3.33 15.58 -6.16
N LEU A 78 -4.33 16.44 -6.31
CA LEU A 78 -5.47 16.50 -5.41
C LEU A 78 -6.60 15.63 -5.96
N ASP A 79 -6.94 14.57 -5.25
CA ASP A 79 -8.04 13.67 -5.61
C ASP A 79 -8.71 13.12 -4.34
N VAL A 80 -10.03 13.17 -4.29
CA VAL A 80 -10.82 12.72 -3.16
C VAL A 80 -12.07 11.99 -3.62
N THR A 81 -12.38 10.89 -2.95
CA THR A 81 -13.62 10.15 -3.17
C THR A 81 -14.45 10.14 -1.89
N VAL A 82 -15.75 10.37 -2.02
CA VAL A 82 -16.73 10.20 -0.94
C VAL A 82 -17.74 9.15 -1.41
N THR A 83 -17.86 8.05 -0.66
CA THR A 83 -18.77 6.95 -0.99
C THR A 83 -19.67 6.63 0.18
N SER A 84 -20.95 6.31 -0.10
CA SER A 84 -21.81 5.72 0.92
C SER A 84 -21.30 4.32 1.26
N SER A 85 -21.24 4.02 2.55
CA SER A 85 -20.85 2.70 3.07
C SER A 85 -22.07 1.92 3.58
N ASP A 86 -23.26 2.52 3.53
CA ASP A 86 -24.48 1.80 3.88
C ASP A 86 -24.80 0.71 2.85
N PRO A 87 -25.18 -0.51 3.29
CA PRO A 87 -25.42 -1.62 2.38
C PRO A 87 -26.73 -1.48 1.56
N GLY A 88 -27.52 -0.45 1.83
CA GLY A 88 -28.79 -0.16 1.20
C GLY A 88 -29.48 1.02 1.90
N ASP A 89 -30.78 1.12 1.73
CA ASP A 89 -31.58 2.18 2.32
C ASP A 89 -31.55 2.14 3.85
N VAL A 90 -31.26 3.26 4.48
CA VAL A 90 -31.30 3.38 5.94
C VAL A 90 -32.75 3.63 6.37
N ALA A 91 -33.36 2.62 7.01
CA ALA A 91 -34.74 2.70 7.45
C ALA A 91 -34.89 3.70 8.59
N THR A 92 -35.84 4.63 8.44
CA THR A 92 -36.19 5.57 9.48
C THR A 92 -37.73 5.69 9.63
N THR A 93 -38.19 6.32 10.69
CA THR A 93 -39.60 6.55 10.93
C THR A 93 -39.87 8.05 11.09
N ASN A 94 -41.12 8.48 10.84
CA ASN A 94 -41.49 9.87 11.02
C ASN A 94 -41.19 10.32 12.45
N GLY A 95 -40.46 11.44 12.60
CA GLY A 95 -40.03 11.98 13.89
C GLY A 95 -38.84 11.27 14.52
N ALA A 96 -38.22 10.32 13.85
CA ALA A 96 -36.94 9.75 14.31
C ALA A 96 -35.86 10.82 14.31
N THR A 97 -34.97 10.75 15.31
CA THR A 97 -33.77 11.59 15.41
C THR A 97 -32.53 10.73 15.31
N ASN A 98 -31.44 11.30 14.80
CA ASN A 98 -30.14 10.65 14.71
C ASN A 98 -30.11 9.37 13.83
N ALA A 99 -30.88 9.34 12.73
CA ALA A 99 -30.66 8.37 11.69
C ALA A 99 -29.27 8.63 11.09
N ALA A 100 -28.36 7.67 11.21
CA ALA A 100 -26.98 7.82 10.77
C ALA A 100 -26.82 7.30 9.33
N LEU A 101 -26.36 8.16 8.43
CA LEU A 101 -25.89 7.78 7.10
C LEU A 101 -24.37 7.67 7.15
N THR A 102 -23.84 6.54 6.70
CA THR A 102 -22.41 6.23 6.77
C THR A 102 -21.71 6.52 5.45
N TYR A 103 -20.67 7.30 5.52
CA TYR A 103 -19.83 7.62 4.36
C TYR A 103 -18.37 7.36 4.66
N ARG A 104 -17.62 7.04 3.59
CA ARG A 104 -16.16 6.99 3.63
C ARG A 104 -15.59 8.08 2.75
N VAL A 105 -14.71 8.90 3.32
CA VAL A 105 -13.91 9.91 2.63
C VAL A 105 -12.52 9.31 2.43
N THR A 106 -12.02 9.26 1.19
CA THR A 106 -10.71 8.69 0.86
C THR A 106 -9.89 9.70 0.08
N ASN A 107 -8.65 9.91 0.50
CA ASN A 107 -7.66 10.67 -0.25
C ASN A 107 -7.00 9.77 -1.30
N ASN A 108 -7.27 9.98 -2.59
CA ASN A 108 -6.63 9.27 -3.70
C ASN A 108 -5.47 10.08 -4.31
N GLY A 109 -5.16 11.24 -3.73
CA GLY A 109 -4.04 12.07 -4.13
C GLY A 109 -2.67 11.49 -3.73
N ASN A 110 -1.60 12.17 -4.10
CA ASN A 110 -0.23 11.76 -3.80
C ASN A 110 0.42 12.58 -2.67
N GLY A 111 -0.35 13.41 -1.96
CA GLY A 111 0.07 14.19 -0.81
C GLY A 111 -0.93 14.09 0.36
N PRO A 112 -0.53 14.41 1.61
CA PRO A 112 -1.45 14.45 2.74
C PRO A 112 -2.32 15.71 2.66
N GLU A 113 -3.65 15.53 2.74
CA GLU A 113 -4.64 16.59 2.60
C GLU A 113 -5.63 16.65 3.75
N SER A 114 -6.10 17.88 4.04
CA SER A 114 -7.11 18.16 5.06
C SER A 114 -8.44 18.47 4.40
N TYR A 115 -9.48 17.70 4.73
CA TYR A 115 -10.78 17.78 4.05
C TYR A 115 -11.83 18.47 4.92
N ARG A 116 -12.34 19.61 4.43
CA ARG A 116 -13.52 20.23 5.02
C ARG A 116 -14.78 19.53 4.54
N LEU A 117 -15.58 19.03 5.49
CA LEU A 117 -16.81 18.31 5.23
C LEU A 117 -18.01 19.25 5.29
N THR A 118 -18.91 19.14 4.32
CA THR A 118 -20.17 19.90 4.27
C THR A 118 -21.28 18.98 3.79
N PRO A 119 -22.37 18.79 4.53
CA PRO A 119 -23.49 17.99 4.09
C PRO A 119 -24.30 18.74 3.02
N ASN A 120 -24.82 18.01 2.05
CA ASN A 120 -25.86 18.49 1.16
C ASN A 120 -27.15 17.75 1.49
N VAL A 121 -28.09 18.43 2.14
CA VAL A 121 -29.38 17.85 2.56
C VAL A 121 -30.53 18.21 1.63
N ALA A 122 -30.31 19.15 0.71
CA ALA A 122 -31.28 19.57 -0.28
C ALA A 122 -30.88 19.02 -1.66
N ASN A 123 -30.99 17.70 -1.84
CA ASN A 123 -30.70 17.05 -3.10
C ASN A 123 -31.97 17.04 -3.96
N GLY A 124 -32.02 17.87 -5.01
CA GLY A 124 -33.22 17.97 -5.84
C GLY A 124 -33.60 16.64 -6.49
N GLY A 125 -34.87 16.25 -6.37
CA GLY A 125 -35.43 15.04 -6.99
C GLY A 125 -35.84 13.95 -6.00
N ASP A 126 -35.67 14.15 -4.72
CA ASP A 126 -36.24 13.35 -3.62
C ASP A 126 -37.57 13.97 -3.11
N ASP A 127 -38.33 13.18 -2.39
CA ASP A 127 -39.66 13.59 -1.85
C ASP A 127 -39.54 14.29 -0.47
N PHE A 128 -38.31 14.36 0.10
CA PHE A 128 -38.13 14.83 1.47
C PHE A 128 -36.71 15.32 1.75
N ASP A 129 -36.60 16.56 2.26
CA ASP A 129 -35.34 17.10 2.76
C ASP A 129 -35.20 16.82 4.27
N PRO A 130 -34.21 15.99 4.69
CA PRO A 130 -33.99 15.75 6.12
C PRO A 130 -33.40 16.99 6.81
N VAL A 131 -33.66 17.11 8.12
CA VAL A 131 -32.99 18.11 8.93
C VAL A 131 -31.61 17.59 9.33
N PHE A 132 -30.58 18.26 8.86
CA PHE A 132 -29.21 17.99 9.27
C PHE A 132 -28.98 18.33 10.74
N ALA A 133 -28.41 17.39 11.51
CA ALA A 133 -28.02 17.60 12.89
C ALA A 133 -26.51 17.87 13.03
N GLN A 134 -25.71 16.95 12.64
CA GLN A 134 -24.23 17.02 12.74
C GLN A 134 -23.53 15.98 11.85
N ILE A 135 -22.24 16.22 11.59
CA ILE A 135 -21.30 15.19 11.12
C ILE A 135 -20.53 14.69 12.33
N VAL A 136 -20.27 13.38 12.34
CA VAL A 136 -19.47 12.71 13.38
C VAL A 136 -18.40 11.88 12.69
N ILE A 137 -17.17 11.91 13.22
CA ILE A 137 -16.03 11.14 12.73
C ILE A 137 -15.94 9.87 13.56
N ASP A 138 -15.85 8.70 12.90
CA ASP A 138 -15.61 7.41 13.51
C ASP A 138 -14.22 7.40 14.18
N ALA A 139 -14.17 7.56 15.48
CA ALA A 139 -12.94 7.69 16.26
C ALA A 139 -12.28 6.34 16.58
N ASN A 140 -13.07 5.27 16.63
CA ASN A 140 -12.59 3.92 16.97
C ASN A 140 -12.44 3.00 15.75
N ASN A 141 -12.79 3.48 14.55
CA ASN A 141 -12.70 2.77 13.27
C ASN A 141 -13.50 1.45 13.23
N ASN A 142 -14.66 1.42 13.89
CA ASN A 142 -15.52 0.24 13.89
C ASN A 142 -16.65 0.31 12.83
N ASN A 143 -16.79 1.43 12.13
CA ASN A 143 -17.82 1.73 11.13
C ASN A 143 -19.26 1.69 11.69
N VAL A 144 -19.41 1.94 12.98
CA VAL A 144 -20.69 2.02 13.68
C VAL A 144 -20.73 3.33 14.43
N TYR A 145 -21.84 4.07 14.32
CA TYR A 145 -22.00 5.30 15.08
C TYR A 145 -22.17 5.02 16.57
N ASP A 146 -21.20 5.46 17.37
CA ASP A 146 -21.15 5.27 18.82
C ASP A 146 -21.27 6.62 19.55
N PRO A 147 -22.47 7.01 20.00
CA PRO A 147 -22.65 8.27 20.73
C PRO A 147 -21.74 8.40 21.95
N GLY A 148 -20.96 9.48 22.02
CA GLY A 148 -20.03 9.74 23.13
C GLY A 148 -18.66 9.07 23.01
N VAL A 149 -18.44 8.22 22.00
CA VAL A 149 -17.15 7.66 21.61
C VAL A 149 -16.61 8.38 20.38
N ASP A 150 -17.46 8.49 19.37
CA ASP A 150 -17.13 9.16 18.12
C ASP A 150 -17.04 10.68 18.28
N THR A 151 -16.24 11.29 17.43
CA THR A 151 -15.89 12.70 17.55
C THR A 151 -16.81 13.58 16.70
N VAL A 152 -17.51 14.53 17.32
CA VAL A 152 -18.31 15.51 16.57
C VAL A 152 -17.38 16.36 15.70
N TYR A 153 -17.70 16.43 14.41
CA TYR A 153 -16.96 17.25 13.45
C TYR A 153 -17.30 18.73 13.60
N VAL A 154 -16.26 19.57 13.64
CA VAL A 154 -16.36 21.03 13.64
C VAL A 154 -15.46 21.58 12.53
N ALA A 155 -16.08 22.08 11.47
CA ALA A 155 -15.37 22.59 10.29
C ALA A 155 -14.29 23.62 10.65
N GLY A 156 -13.08 23.41 10.12
CA GLY A 156 -11.91 24.24 10.38
C GLY A 156 -11.24 24.02 11.73
N THR A 157 -11.75 23.09 12.56
CA THR A 157 -11.15 22.75 13.86
C THR A 157 -10.58 21.35 13.89
N ASN A 158 -11.34 20.38 13.37
CA ASN A 158 -10.91 18.98 13.31
C ASN A 158 -11.19 18.37 11.92
N ASP A 159 -10.91 19.17 10.88
CA ASP A 159 -10.93 18.68 9.50
C ASP A 159 -10.02 17.44 9.39
N PRO A 160 -10.49 16.28 8.87
CA PRO A 160 -9.68 15.07 8.82
C PRO A 160 -8.49 15.26 7.89
N LEU A 161 -7.27 15.07 8.44
CA LEU A 161 -6.03 15.03 7.69
C LEU A 161 -5.78 13.59 7.24
N LEU A 162 -5.79 13.33 5.93
CA LEU A 162 -5.62 12.01 5.36
C LEU A 162 -4.33 11.96 4.53
N ALA A 163 -3.47 10.99 4.80
CA ALA A 163 -2.34 10.68 3.93
C ALA A 163 -2.84 10.04 2.61
N PRO A 164 -2.00 9.95 1.57
CA PRO A 164 -2.33 9.22 0.34
C PRO A 164 -2.90 7.84 0.63
N ASP A 165 -3.96 7.46 -0.08
CA ASP A 165 -4.73 6.21 0.06
C ASP A 165 -5.38 5.99 1.43
N GLN A 166 -5.33 6.94 2.33
CA GLN A 166 -6.04 6.86 3.59
C GLN A 166 -7.49 7.34 3.45
N GLY A 167 -8.35 6.74 4.25
CA GLY A 167 -9.74 7.14 4.34
C GLY A 167 -10.24 7.15 5.78
N VAL A 168 -11.27 7.96 6.04
CA VAL A 168 -11.98 8.07 7.31
C VAL A 168 -13.46 7.78 7.11
N THR A 169 -14.06 7.08 8.06
CA THR A 169 -15.51 6.89 8.11
C THR A 169 -16.14 8.06 8.85
N ILE A 170 -17.23 8.57 8.31
CA ILE A 170 -18.03 9.64 8.90
C ILE A 170 -19.50 9.25 8.93
N PHE A 171 -20.21 9.78 9.91
CA PHE A 171 -21.66 9.64 10.05
C PHE A 171 -22.32 11.00 9.87
N VAL A 172 -23.31 11.07 9.01
CA VAL A 172 -24.18 12.26 8.84
C VAL A 172 -25.49 11.95 9.54
N LEU A 173 -25.84 12.78 10.55
CA LEU A 173 -27.02 12.62 11.37
C LEU A 173 -28.07 13.68 11.05
#